data_4be8dbfebcdb5615786da91edb9e6892
#
_entry.id   4be8dbfebcdb5615786da91edb9e6892
#
_cell.length_a   1.000
_cell.length_b   1.000
_cell.length_c   1.000
_cell.angle_alpha   90.00
_cell.angle_beta   90.00
_cell.angle_gamma   90.00
#
_symmetry.space_group_name_H-M   'P 1'
#
loop_
_entity.id
_entity.type
_entity.pdbx_description
1 polymer ?
#
loop_
_entity_poly.entity_id
_entity_poly.type
_entity_poly.pdbx_seq_one_letter_code
_entity_poly.pdbx_strand_id
1 'polypeptide(L)'
;MKILNLYCGIGGNRKLWGEDHEVTAVEINPDIAGIYKGNFPNDNVIITDAHQFLLDHYKAFDFIWSSPPCPTHSRMCFSQPVKRYPDMSFYQEVLLLKSWFKGKWVVENVIPYYEALIKPSFILGRHPFWSILKLKKLNLKILMLAEAQPKNYLNIWECLFLERKLDYY
;
A
#
# COMPACT_ATOMS: atom_id res chain seq x y z
N MET A 1 15.19 -0.13 -8.34
CA MET A 1 13.97 0.67 -8.62
C MET A 1 13.85 1.74 -7.58
N LYS A 2 13.25 2.88 -7.96
CA LYS A 2 12.83 3.91 -7.01
C LYS A 2 11.42 3.61 -6.50
N ILE A 3 11.29 3.36 -5.21
CA ILE A 3 10.03 2.98 -4.57
C ILE A 3 9.58 4.09 -3.63
N LEU A 4 8.30 4.46 -3.74
CA LEU A 4 7.64 5.33 -2.78
C LEU A 4 6.74 4.51 -1.85
N ASN A 5 6.98 4.62 -0.55
CA ASN A 5 6.19 3.99 0.51
C ASN A 5 5.43 5.05 1.31
N LEU A 6 4.18 5.25 0.97
CA LEU A 6 3.31 6.25 1.61
C LEU A 6 2.61 5.66 2.82
N TYR A 7 2.45 6.49 3.87
CA TYR A 7 1.87 6.07 5.16
C TYR A 7 2.62 4.87 5.71
N CYS A 8 3.95 4.96 5.70
CA CYS A 8 4.83 3.80 5.88
C CYS A 8 4.76 3.19 7.29
N GLY A 9 4.22 3.90 8.27
CA GLY A 9 4.14 3.45 9.66
C GLY A 9 5.53 3.03 10.17
N ILE A 10 5.59 1.90 10.86
CA ILE A 10 6.85 1.31 11.33
C ILE A 10 7.53 0.38 10.29
N GLY A 11 7.03 0.34 9.05
CA GLY A 11 7.62 -0.42 7.96
C GLY A 11 7.20 -1.89 7.86
N GLY A 12 5.98 -2.22 8.30
CA GLY A 12 5.48 -3.60 8.24
C GLY A 12 5.47 -4.19 6.83
N ASN A 13 5.09 -3.38 5.83
CA ASN A 13 5.07 -3.73 4.42
C ASN A 13 6.47 -3.76 3.77
N ARG A 14 7.44 -3.00 4.31
CA ARG A 14 8.81 -2.85 3.78
C ARG A 14 9.68 -4.10 3.96
N LYS A 15 9.41 -4.92 4.97
CA LYS A 15 10.27 -6.02 5.43
C LYS A 15 10.74 -6.99 4.33
N LEU A 16 9.98 -7.11 3.25
CA LEU A 16 10.22 -8.11 2.21
C LEU A 16 10.66 -7.53 0.87
N TRP A 17 10.91 -6.22 0.81
CA TRP A 17 11.25 -5.59 -0.46
C TRP A 17 12.71 -5.78 -0.89
N GLY A 18 13.54 -6.42 -0.05
CA GLY A 18 14.97 -6.55 -0.29
C GLY A 18 15.72 -5.22 -0.12
N GLU A 19 17.04 -5.26 -0.29
CA GLU A 19 17.91 -4.11 -0.13
C GLU A 19 18.31 -3.44 -1.46
N ASP A 20 17.96 -4.05 -2.59
CA ASP A 20 18.37 -3.61 -3.93
C ASP A 20 17.53 -2.43 -4.47
N HIS A 21 16.77 -1.76 -3.61
CA HIS A 21 15.83 -0.71 -4.01
C HIS A 21 16.13 0.60 -3.26
N GLU A 22 16.01 1.70 -3.99
CA GLU A 22 16.01 3.04 -3.43
C GLU A 22 14.60 3.33 -2.91
N VAL A 23 14.41 3.30 -1.60
CA VAL A 23 13.10 3.48 -0.97
C VAL A 23 13.00 4.87 -0.33
N THR A 24 11.96 5.61 -0.70
CA THR A 24 11.52 6.82 -0.01
C THR A 24 10.26 6.48 0.77
N ALA A 25 10.32 6.61 2.09
CA ALA A 25 9.23 6.33 3.01
C ALA A 25 8.68 7.65 3.56
N VAL A 26 7.36 7.80 3.54
CA VAL A 26 6.67 9.00 4.00
C VAL A 26 5.74 8.68 5.16
N GLU A 27 5.93 9.38 6.27
CA GLU A 27 5.13 9.27 7.49
C GLU A 27 4.94 10.66 8.10
N ILE A 28 3.74 10.97 8.55
CA ILE A 28 3.45 12.29 9.13
C ILE A 28 3.89 12.38 10.60
N ASN A 29 3.88 11.25 11.32
CA ASN A 29 4.25 11.21 12.73
C ASN A 29 5.77 11.03 12.89
N PRO A 30 6.50 12.00 13.48
CA PRO A 30 7.95 11.92 13.63
C PRO A 30 8.42 10.75 14.50
N ASP A 31 7.67 10.36 15.52
CA ASP A 31 8.05 9.25 16.40
C ASP A 31 7.97 7.92 15.66
N ILE A 32 6.91 7.74 14.88
CA ILE A 32 6.71 6.55 14.03
C ILE A 32 7.77 6.51 12.92
N ALA A 33 8.06 7.64 12.30
CA ALA A 33 9.12 7.77 11.30
C ALA A 33 10.50 7.43 11.87
N GLY A 34 10.76 7.80 13.14
CA GLY A 34 11.98 7.43 13.87
C GLY A 34 12.10 5.92 14.05
N ILE A 35 11.00 5.23 14.41
CA ILE A 35 10.97 3.76 14.51
C ILE A 35 11.23 3.12 13.14
N TYR A 36 10.58 3.64 12.09
CA TYR A 36 10.84 3.16 10.71
C TYR A 36 12.31 3.27 10.35
N LYS A 37 12.91 4.45 10.59
CA LYS A 37 14.33 4.70 10.28
C LYS A 37 15.28 3.79 11.06
N GLY A 38 14.93 3.44 12.29
CA GLY A 38 15.68 2.45 13.07
C GLY A 38 15.61 1.04 12.46
N ASN A 39 14.46 0.66 11.89
CA ASN A 39 14.26 -0.64 11.25
C ASN A 39 14.91 -0.72 9.85
N PHE A 40 14.90 0.41 9.10
CA PHE A 40 15.38 0.51 7.71
C PHE A 40 16.32 1.71 7.55
N PRO A 41 17.55 1.62 8.06
CA PRO A 41 18.47 2.77 8.11
C PRO A 41 18.92 3.27 6.74
N ASN A 42 18.83 2.43 5.70
CA ASN A 42 19.21 2.79 4.34
C ASN A 42 18.09 3.51 3.56
N ASP A 43 16.85 3.44 4.03
CA ASP A 43 15.73 4.10 3.37
C ASP A 43 15.74 5.62 3.63
N ASN A 44 15.31 6.40 2.64
CA ASN A 44 15.09 7.84 2.80
C ASN A 44 13.73 8.09 3.46
N VAL A 45 13.73 8.59 4.71
CA VAL A 45 12.50 8.84 5.46
C VAL A 45 12.18 10.33 5.44
N ILE A 46 10.96 10.68 5.01
CA ILE A 46 10.47 12.06 4.91
C ILE A 46 9.26 12.20 5.84
N ILE A 47 9.33 13.19 6.74
CA ILE A 47 8.26 13.49 7.68
C ILE A 47 7.39 14.60 7.07
N THR A 48 6.26 14.20 6.47
CA THR A 48 5.32 15.11 5.84
C THR A 48 3.96 14.43 5.59
N ASP A 49 2.99 15.19 5.11
CA ASP A 49 1.72 14.65 4.63
C ASP A 49 1.94 13.77 3.39
N ALA A 50 1.54 12.51 3.48
CA ALA A 50 1.79 11.53 2.43
C ALA A 50 0.93 11.76 1.19
N HIS A 51 -0.32 12.25 1.36
CA HIS A 51 -1.20 12.58 0.26
C HIS A 51 -0.63 13.72 -0.59
N GLN A 52 -0.25 14.83 0.07
CA GLN A 52 0.35 15.96 -0.63
C GLN A 52 1.67 15.56 -1.30
N PHE A 53 2.51 14.79 -0.61
CA PHE A 53 3.76 14.30 -1.17
C PHE A 53 3.54 13.47 -2.45
N LEU A 54 2.51 12.62 -2.45
CA LEU A 54 2.15 11.85 -3.64
C LEU A 54 1.80 12.77 -4.80
N LEU A 55 0.93 13.78 -4.58
CA LEU A 55 0.49 14.70 -5.63
C LEU A 55 1.67 15.43 -6.30
N ASP A 56 2.65 15.83 -5.50
CA ASP A 56 3.79 16.62 -5.95
C ASP A 56 4.90 15.78 -6.62
N HIS A 57 5.07 14.51 -6.19
CA HIS A 57 6.28 13.75 -6.51
C HIS A 57 6.05 12.39 -7.21
N TYR A 58 4.81 11.95 -7.46
CA TYR A 58 4.53 10.60 -7.97
C TYR A 58 5.31 10.20 -9.23
N LYS A 59 5.64 11.17 -10.09
CA LYS A 59 6.35 10.95 -11.37
C LYS A 59 7.80 10.51 -11.19
N ALA A 60 8.39 10.73 -10.01
CA ALA A 60 9.81 10.44 -9.74
C ALA A 60 10.09 8.98 -9.40
N PHE A 61 9.05 8.14 -9.30
CA PHE A 61 9.14 6.77 -8.81
C PHE A 61 8.77 5.74 -9.87
N ASP A 62 9.29 4.52 -9.71
CA ASP A 62 8.97 3.37 -10.57
C ASP A 62 7.82 2.54 -9.98
N PHE A 63 7.73 2.52 -8.64
CA PHE A 63 6.71 1.80 -7.89
C PHE A 63 6.21 2.64 -6.72
N ILE A 64 4.89 2.61 -6.49
CA ILE A 64 4.24 3.31 -5.37
C ILE A 64 3.39 2.33 -4.57
N TRP A 65 3.66 2.27 -3.26
CA TRP A 65 2.79 1.64 -2.28
C TRP A 65 2.14 2.70 -1.42
N SER A 66 0.81 2.65 -1.28
CA SER A 66 0.05 3.54 -0.41
C SER A 66 -0.88 2.74 0.50
N SER A 67 -0.82 3.00 1.81
CA SER A 67 -1.73 2.44 2.82
C SER A 67 -2.40 3.59 3.59
N PRO A 68 -3.33 4.33 2.96
CA PRO A 68 -3.97 5.49 3.58
C PRO A 68 -4.72 5.14 4.86
N PRO A 69 -4.85 6.08 5.81
CA PRO A 69 -5.57 5.85 7.07
C PRO A 69 -6.98 5.32 6.86
N CYS A 70 -7.29 4.20 7.48
CA CYS A 70 -8.58 3.50 7.34
C CYS A 70 -9.70 3.90 8.32
N PRO A 71 -9.51 4.71 9.40
CA PRO A 71 -10.54 4.89 10.43
C PRO A 71 -11.87 5.41 9.91
N THR A 72 -11.87 6.24 8.85
CA THR A 72 -13.09 6.83 8.28
C THR A 72 -13.81 5.90 7.30
N HIS A 73 -13.18 4.81 6.88
CA HIS A 73 -13.72 3.83 5.94
C HIS A 73 -14.16 2.53 6.65
N SER A 74 -13.57 2.24 7.82
CA SER A 74 -13.81 1.01 8.55
C SER A 74 -15.23 0.93 9.14
N ARG A 75 -15.81 -0.28 9.17
CA ARG A 75 -17.05 -0.56 9.90
C ARG A 75 -16.97 -0.21 11.39
N MET A 76 -15.78 -0.14 11.95
CA MET A 76 -15.58 0.29 13.34
C MET A 76 -15.97 1.74 13.61
N CYS A 77 -16.10 2.59 12.57
CA CYS A 77 -16.60 3.96 12.78
C CYS A 77 -18.05 4.01 13.28
N PHE A 78 -18.84 2.94 13.10
CA PHE A 78 -20.20 2.86 13.68
C PHE A 78 -20.24 2.72 15.20
N SER A 79 -19.18 2.20 15.81
CA SER A 79 -19.07 2.07 17.28
C SER A 79 -18.52 3.32 17.96
N GLN A 80 -18.13 4.34 17.17
CA GLN A 80 -17.64 5.60 17.74
C GLN A 80 -18.79 6.57 18.00
N PRO A 81 -18.73 7.35 19.10
CA PRO A 81 -19.79 8.29 19.47
C PRO A 81 -19.92 9.44 18.45
N VAL A 82 -18.85 9.79 17.76
CA VAL A 82 -18.83 10.80 16.72
C VAL A 82 -18.69 10.14 15.35
N LYS A 83 -19.73 10.28 14.52
CA LYS A 83 -19.68 9.79 13.14
C LYS A 83 -18.69 10.63 12.32
N ARG A 84 -17.81 9.95 11.61
CA ARG A 84 -16.87 10.56 10.66
C ARG A 84 -17.27 10.21 9.25
N TYR A 85 -17.27 11.19 8.36
CA TYR A 85 -17.46 10.94 6.94
C TYR A 85 -16.20 10.30 6.34
N PRO A 86 -16.36 9.48 5.26
CA PRO A 86 -15.22 8.90 4.56
C PRO A 86 -14.27 9.96 4.06
N ASP A 87 -12.98 9.77 4.30
CA ASP A 87 -11.94 10.62 3.73
C ASP A 87 -11.76 10.28 2.24
N MET A 88 -12.20 11.20 1.38
CA MET A 88 -12.19 10.98 -0.07
C MET A 88 -10.80 11.11 -0.69
N SER A 89 -9.78 11.57 0.03
CA SER A 89 -8.39 11.62 -0.44
C SER A 89 -7.88 10.24 -0.87
N PHE A 90 -8.31 9.18 -0.20
CA PHE A 90 -8.06 7.80 -0.60
C PHE A 90 -8.46 7.52 -2.07
N TYR A 91 -9.67 7.90 -2.49
CA TYR A 91 -10.11 7.69 -3.88
C TYR A 91 -9.39 8.62 -4.86
N GLN A 92 -8.99 9.81 -4.43
CA GLN A 92 -8.16 10.71 -5.22
C GLN A 92 -6.82 10.07 -5.54
N GLU A 93 -6.16 9.41 -4.57
CA GLU A 93 -4.92 8.67 -4.80
C GLU A 93 -5.11 7.54 -5.81
N VAL A 94 -6.17 6.71 -5.64
CA VAL A 94 -6.47 5.62 -6.57
C VAL A 94 -6.68 6.15 -7.99
N LEU A 95 -7.44 7.26 -8.15
CA LEU A 95 -7.68 7.88 -9.45
C LEU A 95 -6.40 8.45 -10.07
N LEU A 96 -5.58 9.15 -9.27
CA LEU A 96 -4.30 9.69 -9.72
C LEU A 96 -3.41 8.58 -10.26
N LEU A 97 -3.20 7.53 -9.44
CA LEU A 97 -2.32 6.43 -9.80
C LEU A 97 -2.83 5.66 -11.02
N LYS A 98 -4.13 5.41 -11.09
CA LYS A 98 -4.76 4.70 -12.21
C LYS A 98 -4.68 5.46 -13.53
N SER A 99 -4.82 6.80 -13.49
CA SER A 99 -5.02 7.61 -14.70
C SER A 99 -3.74 8.30 -15.18
N TRP A 100 -2.83 8.65 -14.29
CA TRP A 100 -1.66 9.47 -14.63
C TRP A 100 -0.31 8.83 -14.30
N PHE A 101 -0.25 7.90 -13.33
CA PHE A 101 1.00 7.23 -13.02
C PHE A 101 1.26 6.09 -14.01
N LYS A 102 2.48 6.05 -14.54
CA LYS A 102 2.88 5.05 -15.55
C LYS A 102 3.66 3.87 -14.98
N GLY A 103 4.08 3.99 -13.72
CA GLY A 103 4.76 2.93 -12.99
C GLY A 103 3.78 1.89 -12.41
N LYS A 104 4.30 0.97 -11.64
CA LYS A 104 3.50 -0.01 -10.91
C LYS A 104 3.05 0.57 -9.58
N TRP A 105 1.84 0.27 -9.17
CA TRP A 105 1.30 0.81 -7.92
C TRP A 105 0.32 -0.13 -7.24
N VAL A 106 0.24 0.02 -5.93
CA VAL A 106 -0.69 -0.67 -5.04
C VAL A 106 -1.21 0.32 -4.01
N VAL A 107 -2.53 0.37 -3.84
CA VAL A 107 -3.19 1.05 -2.72
C VAL A 107 -3.91 0.00 -1.91
N GLU A 108 -3.67 -0.04 -0.61
CA GLU A 108 -4.29 -0.98 0.33
C GLU A 108 -5.17 -0.22 1.30
N ASN A 109 -6.34 -0.78 1.65
CA ASN A 109 -7.19 -0.23 2.70
C ASN A 109 -8.05 -1.34 3.32
N VAL A 110 -9.02 -0.98 4.15
CA VAL A 110 -10.02 -1.89 4.73
C VAL A 110 -11.23 -2.03 3.82
N ILE A 111 -12.01 -3.10 3.98
CA ILE A 111 -13.32 -3.21 3.35
C ILE A 111 -14.21 -2.09 3.92
N PRO A 112 -14.67 -1.15 3.09
CA PRO A 112 -15.45 -0.02 3.55
C PRO A 112 -16.84 -0.45 4.04
N TYR A 113 -17.45 0.34 4.92
CA TYR A 113 -18.81 0.11 5.39
C TYR A 113 -19.89 0.51 4.36
N TYR A 114 -19.48 1.16 3.30
CA TYR A 114 -20.32 1.58 2.17
C TYR A 114 -19.88 0.83 0.90
N GLU A 115 -20.66 0.94 -0.18
CA GLU A 115 -20.26 0.41 -1.48
C GLU A 115 -19.05 1.19 -2.01
N ALA A 116 -17.96 0.47 -2.32
CA ALA A 116 -16.74 1.10 -2.80
C ALA A 116 -16.97 1.85 -4.11
N LEU A 117 -16.64 3.14 -4.18
CA LEU A 117 -16.80 3.98 -5.38
C LEU A 117 -15.97 3.48 -6.55
N ILE A 118 -14.79 2.95 -6.26
CA ILE A 118 -13.94 2.25 -7.21
C ILE A 118 -13.78 0.83 -6.69
N LYS A 119 -14.19 -0.16 -7.50
CA LYS A 119 -14.06 -1.56 -7.12
C LYS A 119 -12.59 -1.92 -6.95
N PRO A 120 -12.22 -2.63 -5.87
CA PRO A 120 -10.85 -3.11 -5.69
C PRO A 120 -10.49 -4.11 -6.80
N SER A 121 -9.21 -4.16 -7.14
CA SER A 121 -8.66 -5.11 -8.12
C SER A 121 -8.71 -6.54 -7.59
N PHE A 122 -8.51 -6.70 -6.28
CA PHE A 122 -8.60 -7.98 -5.56
C PHE A 122 -8.75 -7.74 -4.05
N ILE A 123 -9.12 -8.79 -3.32
CA ILE A 123 -9.24 -8.78 -1.85
C ILE A 123 -8.41 -9.93 -1.32
N LEU A 124 -7.56 -9.67 -0.33
CA LEU A 124 -6.82 -10.68 0.41
C LEU A 124 -7.18 -10.60 1.90
N GLY A 125 -7.80 -11.63 2.41
CA GLY A 125 -8.33 -11.64 3.76
C GLY A 125 -9.34 -10.51 3.97
N ARG A 126 -9.00 -9.54 4.81
CA ARG A 126 -9.84 -8.37 5.13
C ARG A 126 -9.39 -7.08 4.45
N HIS A 127 -8.40 -7.16 3.55
CA HIS A 127 -7.79 -6.00 2.91
C HIS A 127 -8.10 -6.01 1.40
N PRO A 128 -8.87 -5.04 0.90
CA PRO A 128 -9.01 -4.76 -0.51
C PRO A 128 -7.77 -4.01 -1.02
N PHE A 129 -7.42 -4.33 -2.26
CA PHE A 129 -6.29 -3.74 -2.97
C PHE A 129 -6.75 -3.15 -4.30
N TRP A 130 -6.32 -1.94 -4.56
CA TRP A 130 -6.41 -1.29 -5.86
C TRP A 130 -5.02 -1.29 -6.48
N SER A 131 -4.91 -1.81 -7.69
CA SER A 131 -3.61 -1.99 -8.33
C SER A 131 -3.77 -2.13 -9.83
N ILE A 132 -2.74 -1.72 -10.57
CA ILE A 132 -2.61 -2.06 -11.99
C ILE A 132 -2.24 -3.53 -12.18
N LEU A 133 -1.65 -4.14 -11.18
CA LEU A 133 -1.21 -5.53 -11.20
C LEU A 133 -2.43 -6.44 -11.12
N LYS A 134 -2.62 -7.28 -12.12
CA LYS A 134 -3.62 -8.34 -12.08
C LYS A 134 -2.99 -9.55 -11.38
N LEU A 135 -3.59 -10.01 -10.31
CA LEU A 135 -3.27 -11.36 -9.83
C LEU A 135 -3.64 -12.33 -10.95
N LYS A 136 -2.67 -12.68 -11.81
CA LYS A 136 -2.81 -13.89 -12.61
C LYS A 136 -3.10 -15.00 -11.60
N LYS A 137 -3.85 -16.04 -12.00
CA LYS A 137 -4.15 -17.27 -11.22
C LYS A 137 -2.88 -17.95 -10.70
N LEU A 138 -1.98 -17.18 -10.11
CA LEU A 138 -0.71 -17.63 -9.59
C LEU A 138 -0.97 -18.23 -8.22
N ASN A 139 -1.04 -19.55 -8.21
CA ASN A 139 -1.04 -20.38 -7.03
C ASN A 139 -2.10 -20.04 -5.95
N LEU A 140 -3.29 -20.64 -6.14
CA LEU A 140 -4.28 -20.83 -5.08
C LEU A 140 -3.63 -21.28 -3.75
N LYS A 141 -2.49 -21.99 -3.81
CA LYS A 141 -1.70 -22.42 -2.66
C LYS A 141 -1.07 -21.26 -1.88
N ILE A 142 -0.59 -20.20 -2.55
CA ILE A 142 -0.02 -19.03 -1.88
C ILE A 142 -1.15 -18.17 -1.28
N LEU A 143 -2.28 -18.06 -1.96
CA LEU A 143 -3.48 -17.42 -1.43
C LEU A 143 -4.04 -18.15 -0.19
N MET A 144 -4.11 -19.46 -0.20
CA MET A 144 -4.56 -20.29 0.94
C MET A 144 -3.59 -20.23 2.12
N LEU A 145 -2.28 -20.09 1.88
CA LEU A 145 -1.28 -19.91 2.93
C LEU A 145 -1.35 -18.48 3.53
N ALA A 146 -1.74 -17.48 2.74
CA ALA A 146 -1.98 -16.11 3.22
C ALA A 146 -3.23 -16.03 4.11
N GLU A 147 -4.27 -16.79 3.80
CA GLU A 147 -5.48 -16.89 4.63
C GLU A 147 -5.23 -17.62 5.97
N ALA A 148 -4.29 -18.58 5.99
CA ALA A 148 -3.95 -19.35 7.18
C ALA A 148 -3.07 -18.59 8.20
N GLN A 149 -2.48 -17.43 7.81
CA GLN A 149 -1.63 -16.63 8.68
C GLN A 149 -1.99 -15.13 8.63
N PRO A 150 -2.81 -14.61 9.54
CA PRO A 150 -3.33 -13.24 9.50
C PRO A 150 -2.30 -12.11 9.68
N LYS A 151 -1.00 -12.41 9.74
CA LYS A 151 0.08 -11.43 9.95
C LYS A 151 1.06 -11.30 8.77
N ASN A 152 0.85 -12.01 7.66
CA ASN A 152 1.85 -12.04 6.60
C ASN A 152 1.40 -11.24 5.37
N TYR A 153 1.77 -9.97 5.31
CA TYR A 153 1.94 -9.20 4.05
C TYR A 153 3.01 -9.83 3.13
N LEU A 154 3.68 -10.90 3.61
CA LEU A 154 4.76 -11.64 2.96
C LEU A 154 4.41 -12.05 1.53
N ASN A 155 3.20 -12.56 1.34
CA ASN A 155 2.83 -13.25 0.10
C ASN A 155 2.42 -12.31 -1.04
N ILE A 156 2.03 -11.07 -0.72
CA ILE A 156 1.65 -10.09 -1.75
C ILE A 156 2.89 -9.65 -2.54
N TRP A 157 4.01 -9.45 -1.86
CA TRP A 157 5.27 -9.04 -2.48
C TRP A 157 5.87 -10.14 -3.36
N GLU A 158 5.88 -11.36 -2.90
CA GLU A 158 6.32 -12.50 -3.74
C GLU A 158 5.47 -12.61 -4.99
N CYS A 159 4.15 -12.44 -4.89
CA CYS A 159 3.27 -12.43 -6.06
C CYS A 159 3.53 -11.24 -6.99
N LEU A 160 3.87 -10.07 -6.46
CA LEU A 160 4.08 -8.85 -7.25
C LEU A 160 5.46 -8.80 -7.92
N PHE A 161 6.48 -9.49 -7.37
CA PHE A 161 7.86 -9.45 -7.86
C PHE A 161 8.33 -10.72 -8.57
N LEU A 162 7.68 -11.86 -8.40
CA LEU A 162 7.99 -13.09 -9.15
C LEU A 162 7.74 -12.97 -10.66
N GLU A 163 6.93 -12.00 -11.11
CA GLU A 163 6.73 -11.76 -12.55
C GLU A 163 8.01 -11.37 -13.30
N ARG A 164 9.07 -10.88 -12.61
CA ARG A 164 10.34 -10.55 -13.28
C ARG A 164 11.17 -11.75 -13.75
N LYS A 165 10.92 -12.95 -13.24
CA LYS A 165 11.68 -14.15 -13.65
C LYS A 165 11.05 -14.92 -14.80
N LEU A 166 9.83 -14.59 -15.21
CA LEU A 166 9.11 -15.35 -16.26
C LEU A 166 9.05 -14.63 -17.61
N ASP A 167 9.48 -13.36 -17.71
CA ASP A 167 9.53 -12.63 -18.98
C ASP A 167 10.86 -12.78 -19.73
N TYR A 168 11.74 -13.71 -19.31
CA TYR A 168 13.03 -14.01 -19.94
C TYR A 168 13.16 -15.45 -20.46
N TYR A 169 12.03 -16.14 -20.72
CA TYR A 169 12.05 -17.42 -21.45
C TYR A 169 10.94 -17.47 -22.50
#